data_7682dc8fe8c20c488b60113b8a3a3d8f
#
_entry.id   7682dc8fe8c20c488b60113b8a3a3d8f
#
_cell.length_a   1.000
_cell.length_b   1.000
_cell.length_c   1.000
_cell.angle_alpha   90.00
_cell.angle_beta   90.00
_cell.angle_gamma   90.00
#
_symmetry.space_group_name_H-M   'P 1'
#
loop_
_entity.id
_entity.type
_entity.pdbx_description
1 polymer ?
#
loop_
_entity_poly.entity_id
_entity_poly.type
_entity_poly.pdbx_seq_one_letter_code
_entity_poly.pdbx_strand_id
1 'polypeptide(L)'
;MKDSRLHIEQIKENSRIPFDLLELADPSRRQINEYLKTGTCYVAKADSKVIGVIVLNQIDSTSIEIKNIAIDENEQGKGFGKALLRYSELVSRELGFDRLVIGTGNSSLDQLALYQKEGFEMCEIQKDFFIKNYSQPIFENGIQCKHMVILEKNLRK
;
A
#
# COMPACT_ATOMS: atom_id res chain seq x y z
N MET A 1 8.68 -11.35 16.19
CA MET A 1 7.55 -11.84 16.96
C MET A 1 6.26 -11.16 16.57
N LYS A 2 5.21 -11.92 16.47
CA LYS A 2 3.94 -11.38 16.12
C LYS A 2 3.34 -10.59 17.29
N ASP A 3 2.86 -9.39 16.99
CA ASP A 3 2.21 -8.59 18.01
C ASP A 3 0.74 -9.00 18.11
N SER A 4 0.39 -9.69 19.21
CA SER A 4 -0.97 -10.18 19.42
C SER A 4 -1.98 -9.06 19.64
N ARG A 5 -1.50 -7.82 19.84
CA ARG A 5 -2.39 -6.66 20.03
C ARG A 5 -2.76 -5.99 18.72
N LEU A 6 -2.14 -6.40 17.61
CA LEU A 6 -2.43 -5.81 16.32
C LEU A 6 -3.77 -6.31 15.81
N HIS A 7 -4.64 -5.39 15.45
CA HIS A 7 -5.96 -5.70 14.92
C HIS A 7 -6.18 -4.92 13.64
N ILE A 8 -6.53 -5.62 12.56
CA ILE A 8 -6.76 -5.00 11.26
C ILE A 8 -8.23 -5.15 10.92
N GLU A 9 -8.88 -4.04 10.56
CA GLU A 9 -10.30 -4.05 10.25
C GLU A 9 -10.61 -3.05 9.14
N GLN A 10 -11.68 -3.30 8.40
CA GLN A 10 -12.16 -2.34 7.42
C GLN A 10 -12.64 -1.10 8.16
N ILE A 11 -12.30 0.07 7.64
CA ILE A 11 -12.71 1.32 8.27
C ILE A 11 -14.23 1.43 8.22
N LYS A 12 -14.82 1.89 9.32
CA LYS A 12 -16.26 2.04 9.40
C LYS A 12 -16.69 3.33 8.72
N GLU A 13 -17.92 3.32 8.23
CA GLU A 13 -18.46 4.41 7.42
C GLU A 13 -18.34 5.78 8.09
N ASN A 14 -18.58 5.83 9.39
CA ASN A 14 -18.55 7.10 10.13
C ASN A 14 -17.20 7.37 10.80
N SER A 15 -16.21 6.55 10.53
CA SER A 15 -14.90 6.73 11.12
C SER A 15 -14.09 7.74 10.33
N ARG A 16 -13.18 8.40 11.03
CA ARG A 16 -12.29 9.37 10.41
C ARG A 16 -11.25 8.68 9.55
N ILE A 17 -11.11 9.14 8.32
CA ILE A 17 -10.09 8.61 7.40
C ILE A 17 -8.72 9.11 7.86
N PRO A 18 -7.73 8.21 8.02
CA PRO A 18 -6.40 8.60 8.52
C PRO A 18 -5.54 9.20 7.42
N PHE A 19 -5.87 10.42 7.00
CA PHE A 19 -5.12 11.10 5.93
C PHE A 19 -3.65 11.28 6.27
N ASP A 20 -3.33 11.49 7.55
CA ASP A 20 -1.93 11.65 7.95
C ASP A 20 -1.10 10.43 7.57
N LEU A 21 -1.65 9.23 7.76
CA LEU A 21 -0.98 8.00 7.38
C LEU A 21 -0.93 7.83 5.87
N LEU A 22 -2.05 8.06 5.21
CA LEU A 22 -2.13 7.90 3.75
C LEU A 22 -1.12 8.80 3.05
N GLU A 23 -0.92 10.01 3.58
CA GLU A 23 0.00 10.97 2.97
C GLU A 23 1.46 10.62 3.20
N LEU A 24 1.77 9.71 4.12
CA LEU A 24 3.14 9.21 4.24
C LEU A 24 3.57 8.45 3.00
N ALA A 25 2.64 7.70 2.39
CA ALA A 25 2.94 6.89 1.21
C ALA A 25 2.65 7.65 -0.10
N ASP A 26 1.75 8.63 -0.06
CA ASP A 26 1.32 9.34 -1.26
C ASP A 26 1.10 10.80 -0.92
N PRO A 27 1.99 11.70 -1.34
CA PRO A 27 1.88 13.12 -0.95
C PRO A 27 0.73 13.87 -1.61
N SER A 28 0.00 13.24 -2.56
CA SER A 28 -1.08 13.92 -3.27
C SER A 28 -2.44 13.59 -2.67
N ARG A 29 -3.00 14.54 -1.91
CA ARG A 29 -4.34 14.40 -1.35
C ARG A 29 -5.37 14.18 -2.46
N ARG A 30 -5.18 14.80 -3.62
CA ARG A 30 -6.08 14.62 -4.75
C ARG A 30 -6.08 13.18 -5.23
N GLN A 31 -4.90 12.57 -5.38
CA GLN A 31 -4.81 11.19 -5.79
C GLN A 31 -5.44 10.26 -4.75
N ILE A 32 -5.16 10.52 -3.47
CA ILE A 32 -5.74 9.72 -2.38
C ILE A 32 -7.26 9.76 -2.45
N ASN A 33 -7.84 10.94 -2.60
CA ASN A 33 -9.29 11.07 -2.68
C ASN A 33 -9.86 10.31 -3.88
N GLU A 34 -9.14 10.29 -4.99
CA GLU A 34 -9.60 9.58 -6.18
C GLU A 34 -9.71 8.08 -5.92
N TYR A 35 -8.66 7.45 -5.41
CA TYR A 35 -8.75 6.00 -5.24
C TYR A 35 -9.56 5.59 -4.01
N LEU A 36 -9.79 6.49 -3.06
CA LEU A 36 -10.70 6.17 -1.96
C LEU A 36 -12.15 6.08 -2.40
N LYS A 37 -12.51 6.71 -3.53
CA LYS A 37 -13.89 6.65 -4.02
C LYS A 37 -14.34 5.24 -4.36
N THR A 38 -13.43 4.43 -4.88
CA THR A 38 -13.75 3.07 -5.31
C THR A 38 -13.03 2.01 -4.52
N GLY A 39 -12.08 2.41 -3.68
CA GLY A 39 -11.28 1.47 -2.91
C GLY A 39 -11.87 1.15 -1.55
N THR A 40 -11.33 0.12 -0.94
CA THR A 40 -11.67 -0.27 0.41
C THR A 40 -10.48 0.02 1.31
N CYS A 41 -10.72 0.74 2.39
CA CYS A 41 -9.67 1.16 3.32
C CYS A 41 -9.73 0.30 4.59
N TYR A 42 -8.58 -0.25 4.97
CA TYR A 42 -8.44 -1.02 6.21
C TYR A 42 -7.45 -0.30 7.11
N VAL A 43 -7.69 -0.34 8.40
CA VAL A 43 -6.78 0.27 9.38
C VAL A 43 -6.23 -0.80 10.30
N ALA A 44 -4.99 -0.62 10.69
CA ALA A 44 -4.31 -1.48 11.66
C ALA A 44 -4.24 -0.73 12.98
N LYS A 45 -4.71 -1.37 14.04
CA LYS A 45 -4.74 -0.78 15.39
C LYS A 45 -3.86 -1.59 16.32
N ALA A 46 -3.08 -0.89 17.13
CA ALA A 46 -2.34 -1.47 18.23
C ALA A 46 -2.76 -0.72 19.48
N ASP A 47 -3.25 -1.45 20.47
CA ASP A 47 -3.75 -0.85 21.72
C ASP A 47 -4.79 0.25 21.46
N SER A 48 -5.69 -0.02 20.51
CA SER A 48 -6.80 0.87 20.13
C SER A 48 -6.37 2.11 19.37
N LYS A 49 -5.08 2.25 19.07
CA LYS A 49 -4.57 3.37 18.30
C LYS A 49 -4.33 2.95 16.85
N VAL A 50 -4.79 3.77 15.91
CA VAL A 50 -4.55 3.50 14.49
C VAL A 50 -3.08 3.77 14.19
N ILE A 51 -2.36 2.72 13.77
CA ILE A 51 -0.93 2.82 13.48
C ILE A 51 -0.59 2.49 12.03
N GLY A 52 -1.57 2.04 11.26
CA GLY A 52 -1.32 1.70 9.87
C GLY A 52 -2.58 1.73 9.04
N VAL A 53 -2.41 1.77 7.73
CA VAL A 53 -3.53 1.84 6.79
C VAL A 53 -3.14 1.11 5.52
N ILE A 54 -4.14 0.51 4.86
CA ILE A 54 -3.95 -0.07 3.53
C ILE A 54 -5.24 0.13 2.73
N VAL A 55 -5.09 0.48 1.45
CA VAL A 55 -6.23 0.70 0.55
C VAL A 55 -6.13 -0.28 -0.61
N LEU A 56 -7.21 -1.01 -0.85
CA LEU A 56 -7.31 -1.99 -1.93
C LEU A 56 -8.32 -1.53 -2.95
N ASN A 57 -7.93 -1.56 -4.24
CA ASN A 57 -8.82 -1.19 -5.35
C ASN A 57 -8.84 -2.31 -6.38
N GLN A 58 -10.03 -2.71 -6.80
CA GLN A 58 -10.16 -3.69 -7.86
C GLN A 58 -9.73 -3.06 -9.19
N ILE A 59 -8.89 -3.78 -9.95
CA ILE A 59 -8.45 -3.34 -11.27
C ILE A 59 -9.38 -3.90 -12.34
N ASP A 60 -9.63 -5.21 -12.27
CA ASP A 60 -10.50 -5.90 -13.21
C ASP A 60 -11.08 -7.13 -12.48
N SER A 61 -11.71 -8.04 -13.21
CA SER A 61 -12.41 -9.18 -12.60
C SER A 61 -11.48 -10.14 -11.86
N THR A 62 -10.17 -10.11 -12.13
CA THR A 62 -9.23 -11.07 -11.54
C THR A 62 -8.12 -10.41 -10.73
N SER A 63 -7.98 -9.09 -10.82
CA SER A 63 -6.83 -8.39 -10.21
C SER A 63 -7.28 -7.30 -9.25
N ILE A 64 -6.55 -7.17 -8.15
CA ILE A 64 -6.78 -6.15 -7.14
C ILE A 64 -5.43 -5.49 -6.82
N GLU A 65 -5.47 -4.20 -6.51
CA GLU A 65 -4.26 -3.42 -6.32
C GLU A 65 -4.21 -2.80 -4.93
N ILE A 66 -3.03 -2.85 -4.31
CA ILE A 66 -2.75 -2.07 -3.10
C ILE A 66 -2.39 -0.66 -3.56
N LYS A 67 -3.31 0.28 -3.38
CA LYS A 67 -3.08 1.68 -3.81
C LYS A 67 -2.31 2.48 -2.80
N ASN A 68 -2.35 2.08 -1.54
CA ASN A 68 -1.65 2.78 -0.47
C ASN A 68 -1.42 1.81 0.67
N ILE A 69 -0.24 1.87 1.25
CA ILE A 69 0.08 1.14 2.47
C ILE A 69 1.04 2.00 3.26
N ALA A 70 0.73 2.27 4.52
CA ALA A 70 1.54 3.15 5.35
C ALA A 70 1.47 2.74 6.81
N ILE A 71 2.59 2.90 7.50
CA ILE A 71 2.71 2.66 8.93
C ILE A 71 3.19 3.96 9.58
N ASP A 72 2.59 4.30 10.71
CA ASP A 72 3.01 5.44 11.52
C ASP A 72 4.52 5.39 11.70
N GLU A 73 5.18 6.54 11.55
CA GLU A 73 6.64 6.61 11.60
C GLU A 73 7.22 6.04 12.90
N ASN A 74 6.51 6.22 13.99
CA ASN A 74 6.97 5.72 15.30
C ASN A 74 6.79 4.21 15.44
N GLU A 75 6.07 3.58 14.52
CA GLU A 75 5.79 2.15 14.57
C GLU A 75 6.46 1.37 13.45
N GLN A 76 7.29 2.02 12.65
CA GLN A 76 8.00 1.36 11.57
C GLN A 76 9.12 0.49 12.12
N GLY A 77 9.53 -0.51 11.34
CA GLY A 77 10.60 -1.42 11.76
C GLY A 77 10.16 -2.49 12.73
N LYS A 78 8.86 -2.65 12.98
CA LYS A 78 8.32 -3.63 13.93
C LYS A 78 7.56 -4.77 13.25
N GLY A 79 7.57 -4.82 11.92
CA GLY A 79 6.90 -5.87 11.17
C GLY A 79 5.45 -5.60 10.83
N PHE A 80 4.93 -4.41 11.12
CA PHE A 80 3.53 -4.10 10.85
C PHE A 80 3.24 -3.96 9.35
N GLY A 81 4.19 -3.45 8.58
CA GLY A 81 4.03 -3.38 7.13
C GLY A 81 3.89 -4.75 6.50
N LYS A 82 4.73 -5.70 6.96
CA LYS A 82 4.64 -7.08 6.51
C LYS A 82 3.28 -7.68 6.89
N ALA A 83 2.81 -7.38 8.10
CA ALA A 83 1.51 -7.89 8.55
C ALA A 83 0.38 -7.37 7.70
N LEU A 84 0.42 -6.08 7.32
CA LEU A 84 -0.59 -5.49 6.43
C LEU A 84 -0.55 -6.13 5.04
N LEU A 85 0.65 -6.36 4.51
CA LEU A 85 0.79 -7.01 3.20
C LEU A 85 0.18 -8.41 3.22
N ARG A 86 0.45 -9.17 4.27
CA ARG A 86 -0.09 -10.52 4.40
C ARG A 86 -1.60 -10.52 4.59
N TYR A 87 -2.11 -9.52 5.31
CA TYR A 87 -3.55 -9.36 5.47
C TYR A 87 -4.21 -9.06 4.11
N SER A 88 -3.59 -8.18 3.31
CA SER A 88 -4.14 -7.85 2.00
C SER A 88 -4.16 -9.05 1.08
N GLU A 89 -3.15 -9.91 1.19
CA GLU A 89 -3.12 -11.14 0.41
C GLU A 89 -4.27 -12.07 0.81
N LEU A 90 -4.47 -12.23 2.12
CA LEU A 90 -5.55 -13.07 2.64
C LEU A 90 -6.91 -12.56 2.17
N VAL A 91 -7.18 -11.27 2.34
CA VAL A 91 -8.45 -10.66 1.94
C VAL A 91 -8.65 -10.81 0.43
N SER A 92 -7.60 -10.57 -0.35
CA SER A 92 -7.70 -10.66 -1.82
C SER A 92 -8.03 -12.08 -2.26
N ARG A 93 -7.45 -13.09 -1.62
CA ARG A 93 -7.79 -14.48 -1.91
C ARG A 93 -9.24 -14.78 -1.53
N GLU A 94 -9.69 -14.30 -0.38
CA GLU A 94 -11.05 -14.54 0.08
C GLU A 94 -12.08 -13.88 -0.83
N LEU A 95 -11.72 -12.76 -1.43
CA LEU A 95 -12.58 -12.07 -2.38
C LEU A 95 -12.57 -12.69 -3.77
N GLY A 96 -11.71 -13.68 -3.99
CA GLY A 96 -11.68 -14.43 -5.25
C GLY A 96 -10.76 -13.88 -6.31
N PHE A 97 -9.83 -12.99 -5.94
CA PHE A 97 -8.89 -12.45 -6.91
C PHE A 97 -7.70 -13.40 -7.11
N ASP A 98 -7.18 -13.41 -8.34
CA ASP A 98 -6.05 -14.24 -8.72
C ASP A 98 -4.72 -13.52 -8.64
N ARG A 99 -4.76 -12.19 -8.65
CA ARG A 99 -3.56 -11.38 -8.80
C ARG A 99 -3.62 -10.16 -7.90
N LEU A 100 -2.57 -9.97 -7.10
CA LEU A 100 -2.44 -8.80 -6.23
C LEU A 100 -1.30 -7.94 -6.76
N VAL A 101 -1.58 -6.66 -6.96
CA VAL A 101 -0.64 -5.72 -7.59
C VAL A 101 -0.28 -4.63 -6.60
N ILE A 102 0.96 -4.17 -6.66
CA ILE A 102 1.40 -3.02 -5.87
C ILE A 102 2.42 -2.24 -6.69
N GLY A 103 2.37 -0.91 -6.61
CA GLY A 103 3.32 -0.05 -7.28
C GLY A 103 4.08 0.78 -6.28
N THR A 104 5.33 1.14 -6.63
CA THR A 104 6.10 2.06 -5.81
C THR A 104 7.10 2.78 -6.71
N GLY A 105 7.70 3.84 -6.18
CA GLY A 105 8.66 4.62 -6.96
C GLY A 105 9.99 3.91 -7.14
N ASN A 106 10.68 4.25 -8.22
CA ASN A 106 12.00 3.69 -8.49
C ASN A 106 13.01 4.00 -7.39
N SER A 107 12.75 5.04 -6.59
CA SER A 107 13.63 5.47 -5.51
C SER A 107 13.25 4.91 -4.15
N SER A 108 12.14 4.17 -4.06
CA SER A 108 11.64 3.62 -2.80
C SER A 108 12.31 2.28 -2.51
N LEU A 109 13.60 2.32 -2.18
CA LEU A 109 14.42 1.12 -2.09
C LEU A 109 13.96 0.14 -1.00
N ASP A 110 13.53 0.67 0.15
CA ASP A 110 13.07 -0.19 1.24
C ASP A 110 11.79 -0.92 0.88
N GLN A 111 10.86 -0.24 0.19
CA GLN A 111 9.63 -0.84 -0.26
C GLN A 111 9.87 -1.90 -1.33
N LEU A 112 10.77 -1.59 -2.28
CA LEU A 112 11.12 -2.55 -3.32
C LEU A 112 11.69 -3.83 -2.71
N ALA A 113 12.53 -3.68 -1.68
CA ALA A 113 13.09 -4.84 -0.99
C ALA A 113 12.01 -5.62 -0.25
N LEU A 114 11.16 -4.92 0.50
CA LEU A 114 10.12 -5.57 1.29
C LEU A 114 9.15 -6.36 0.42
N TYR A 115 8.67 -5.74 -0.67
CA TYR A 115 7.68 -6.39 -1.53
C TYR A 115 8.24 -7.65 -2.16
N GLN A 116 9.49 -7.59 -2.62
CA GLN A 116 10.11 -8.77 -3.22
C GLN A 116 10.35 -9.88 -2.19
N LYS A 117 10.72 -9.51 -0.96
CA LYS A 117 10.87 -10.49 0.11
C LYS A 117 9.54 -11.16 0.46
N GLU A 118 8.43 -10.45 0.25
CA GLU A 118 7.10 -11.00 0.51
C GLU A 118 6.51 -11.71 -0.70
N GLY A 119 7.31 -11.90 -1.76
CA GLY A 119 6.90 -12.73 -2.88
C GLY A 119 6.36 -12.00 -4.09
N PHE A 120 6.38 -10.66 -4.07
CA PHE A 120 5.98 -9.90 -5.25
C PHE A 120 7.13 -9.86 -6.25
N GLU A 121 6.79 -9.86 -7.54
CA GLU A 121 7.77 -9.79 -8.62
C GLU A 121 7.53 -8.55 -9.46
N MET A 122 8.62 -7.89 -9.84
CA MET A 122 8.52 -6.73 -10.74
C MET A 122 8.01 -7.18 -12.09
N CYS A 123 7.03 -6.48 -12.65
CA CYS A 123 6.44 -6.87 -13.93
C CYS A 123 6.30 -5.71 -14.91
N GLU A 124 6.36 -4.47 -14.46
CA GLU A 124 6.14 -3.35 -15.37
C GLU A 124 6.79 -2.09 -14.81
N ILE A 125 7.22 -1.19 -15.69
CA ILE A 125 7.69 0.14 -15.31
C ILE A 125 6.87 1.16 -16.09
N GLN A 126 6.21 2.06 -15.36
CA GLN A 126 5.47 3.15 -15.97
C GLN A 126 6.38 4.37 -15.95
N LYS A 127 6.99 4.64 -17.10
CA LYS A 127 7.98 5.69 -17.23
C LYS A 127 7.39 7.06 -16.93
N ASP A 128 8.12 7.83 -16.14
CA ASP A 128 7.79 9.22 -15.83
C ASP A 128 6.45 9.40 -15.12
N PHE A 129 5.93 8.35 -14.51
CA PHE A 129 4.63 8.41 -13.81
C PHE A 129 4.59 9.55 -12.79
N PHE A 130 5.62 9.66 -11.96
CA PHE A 130 5.63 10.67 -10.90
C PHE A 130 5.87 12.07 -11.44
N ILE A 131 6.57 12.18 -12.55
CA ILE A 131 6.78 13.47 -13.19
C ILE A 131 5.47 13.98 -13.79
N LYS A 132 4.68 13.08 -14.38
CA LYS A 132 3.42 13.44 -15.04
C LYS A 132 2.28 13.72 -14.06
N ASN A 133 2.29 13.05 -12.90
CA ASN A 133 1.15 13.07 -11.99
C ASN A 133 1.35 13.89 -10.72
N TYR A 134 2.55 14.36 -10.46
CA TYR A 134 2.87 15.13 -9.25
C TYR A 134 3.51 16.44 -9.64
N SER A 135 3.07 17.53 -9.00
CA SER A 135 3.51 18.87 -9.39
C SER A 135 4.94 19.19 -8.92
N GLN A 136 5.40 18.53 -7.88
CA GLN A 136 6.72 18.78 -7.32
C GLN A 136 7.61 17.55 -7.46
N PRO A 137 8.92 17.74 -7.70
CA PRO A 137 9.85 16.60 -7.75
C PRO A 137 9.89 15.89 -6.41
N ILE A 138 9.97 14.57 -6.44
CA ILE A 138 10.04 13.74 -5.25
C ILE A 138 11.40 13.05 -5.24
N PHE A 139 12.08 13.11 -4.11
CA PHE A 139 13.38 12.47 -3.95
C PHE A 139 13.36 11.55 -2.74
N GLU A 140 13.93 10.37 -2.90
CA GLU A 140 14.10 9.40 -1.81
C GLU A 140 15.46 8.73 -2.00
N ASN A 141 16.19 8.54 -0.92
CA ASN A 141 17.50 7.85 -0.98
C ASN A 141 18.46 8.49 -1.97
N GLY A 142 18.38 9.81 -2.15
CA GLY A 142 19.25 10.53 -3.08
C GLY A 142 18.92 10.31 -4.55
N ILE A 143 17.78 9.68 -4.84
CA ILE A 143 17.35 9.34 -6.21
C ILE A 143 16.04 10.04 -6.49
N GLN A 144 15.93 10.66 -7.65
CA GLN A 144 14.65 11.26 -8.03
C GLN A 144 13.63 10.17 -8.34
N CYS A 145 12.45 10.27 -7.73
CA CYS A 145 11.35 9.37 -7.99
C CYS A 145 10.66 9.79 -9.28
N LYS A 146 10.92 9.07 -10.36
CA LYS A 146 10.37 9.38 -11.68
C LYS A 146 9.38 8.35 -12.16
N HIS A 147 9.70 7.08 -11.96
CA HIS A 147 8.99 5.96 -12.57
C HIS A 147 8.26 5.13 -11.52
N MET A 148 7.07 4.64 -11.91
CA MET A 148 6.35 3.69 -11.06
C MET A 148 6.81 2.28 -11.44
N VAL A 149 7.32 1.55 -10.46
CA VAL A 149 7.64 0.13 -10.62
C VAL A 149 6.43 -0.67 -10.14
N ILE A 150 5.87 -1.48 -11.02
CA ILE A 150 4.70 -2.31 -10.70
C ILE A 150 5.18 -3.71 -10.37
N LEU A 151 4.71 -4.24 -9.24
CA LEU A 151 5.00 -5.61 -8.82
C LEU A 151 3.69 -6.37 -8.66
N GLU A 152 3.75 -7.67 -8.81
CA GLU A 152 2.56 -8.50 -8.70
C GLU A 152 2.85 -9.79 -7.96
N LYS A 153 1.81 -10.35 -7.38
CA LYS A 153 1.88 -11.64 -6.72
C LYS A 153 0.71 -12.50 -7.19
N ASN A 154 1.02 -13.71 -7.62
CA ASN A 154 0.00 -14.66 -8.05
C ASN A 154 -0.65 -15.25 -6.81
N LEU A 155 -1.97 -15.15 -6.71
CA LEU A 155 -2.73 -15.64 -5.56
C LEU A 155 -3.27 -17.05 -5.75
N ARG A 156 -3.22 -17.55 -6.98
CA ARG A 156 -3.64 -18.91 -7.24
C ARG A 156 -2.63 -19.90 -6.72
N LYS A 157 -3.10 -20.98 -6.19
CA LYS A 157 -2.20 -22.01 -5.74
C LYS A 157 -2.74 -23.37 -6.12
#